data_ce22e68d957a879f1a45da2502cb3690
#
_entry.id   ce22e68d957a879f1a45da2502cb3690
#
_cell.length_a   1.000
_cell.length_b   1.000
_cell.length_c   1.000
_cell.angle_alpha   90.00
_cell.angle_beta   90.00
_cell.angle_gamma   90.00
#
_symmetry.space_group_name_H-M   'P 1'
#
loop_
_entity.id
_entity.type
_entity.pdbx_description
1 polymer ?
#
loop_
_entity_poly.entity_id
_entity_poly.type
_entity_poly.pdbx_seq_one_letter_code
_entity_poly.pdbx_strand_id
1 'polypeptide(L)'
;MKTFVSAVVLGFFLFSAAVHAATPSAQEREALFSELEKAEAIVEGAREARSTLYVFFDANCLYCNLTWRALQHYEKVGLRVHWVPVAYQKPDSVGRAAAILEARYRAAALKYNAVKYDAAKYEGGIQPLEKPKAETIEKVQANTRLMQRFGAPGTPALAWKDKEGQVHFKAGLPRLSELAGITGLPEQKIDDPELARFR
;
A
#
# COMPACT_ATOMS: atom_id res chain seq x y z
N MET A 1 26.35 62.05 38.42
CA MET A 1 26.68 60.64 38.17
C MET A 1 25.40 60.00 37.62
N LYS A 2 25.38 59.74 36.32
CA LYS A 2 24.26 59.07 35.63
C LYS A 2 24.71 57.68 35.23
N THR A 3 24.16 56.65 35.87
CA THR A 3 24.44 55.25 35.60
C THR A 3 23.55 54.79 34.43
N PHE A 4 24.12 54.38 33.32
CA PHE A 4 23.45 53.71 32.21
C PHE A 4 23.40 52.21 32.52
N VAL A 5 22.20 51.67 32.58
CA VAL A 5 21.95 50.22 32.63
C VAL A 5 21.70 49.76 31.19
N SER A 6 22.65 49.00 30.63
CA SER A 6 22.52 48.35 29.32
C SER A 6 21.74 47.03 29.51
N ALA A 7 20.55 46.97 28.94
CA ALA A 7 19.78 45.73 28.84
C ALA A 7 20.23 44.92 27.60
N VAL A 8 20.84 43.77 27.84
CA VAL A 8 21.17 42.79 26.78
C VAL A 8 19.91 41.96 26.53
N VAL A 9 19.27 42.13 25.38
CA VAL A 9 18.17 41.30 24.92
C VAL A 9 18.78 40.07 24.23
N LEU A 10 18.72 38.93 24.90
CA LEU A 10 19.10 37.62 24.34
C LEU A 10 17.94 37.11 23.47
N GLY A 11 18.08 37.28 22.15
CA GLY A 11 17.11 36.75 21.18
C GLY A 11 17.24 35.22 21.07
N PHE A 12 16.26 34.49 21.58
CA PHE A 12 16.12 33.04 21.34
C PHE A 12 15.60 32.83 19.91
N PHE A 13 16.48 32.45 18.98
CA PHE A 13 16.06 31.93 17.68
C PHE A 13 15.60 30.48 17.83
N LEU A 14 14.27 30.26 17.85
CA LEU A 14 13.71 28.94 17.72
C LEU A 14 13.89 28.48 16.25
N PHE A 15 14.91 27.63 16.04
CA PHE A 15 15.07 26.92 14.79
C PHE A 15 13.99 25.84 14.74
N SER A 16 12.89 26.10 14.04
CA SER A 16 11.89 25.08 13.69
C SER A 16 12.48 24.19 12.61
N ALA A 17 13.09 23.08 13.01
CA ALA A 17 13.49 22.04 12.06
C ALA A 17 12.21 21.39 11.51
N ALA A 18 11.84 21.70 10.28
CA ALA A 18 10.82 20.97 9.55
C ALA A 18 11.33 19.54 9.34
N VAL A 19 10.77 18.59 10.09
CA VAL A 19 10.99 17.16 9.88
C VAL A 19 10.30 16.78 8.58
N HIS A 20 11.01 16.88 7.47
CA HIS A 20 10.60 16.24 6.24
C HIS A 20 10.80 14.74 6.45
N ALA A 21 9.75 13.94 6.27
CA ALA A 21 9.88 12.50 6.22
C ALA A 21 10.82 12.16 5.06
N ALA A 22 12.07 11.86 5.37
CA ALA A 22 13.07 11.51 4.37
C ALA A 22 12.68 10.19 3.71
N THR A 23 12.83 10.12 2.40
CA THR A 23 12.66 8.84 1.67
C THR A 23 13.67 7.83 2.24
N PRO A 24 13.24 6.60 2.60
CA PRO A 24 14.13 5.61 3.17
C PRO A 24 15.35 5.33 2.26
N SER A 25 16.52 5.20 2.85
CA SER A 25 17.75 4.76 2.17
C SER A 25 17.60 3.33 1.60
N ALA A 26 18.50 2.91 0.73
CA ALA A 26 18.47 1.56 0.17
C ALA A 26 18.54 0.47 1.26
N GLN A 27 19.38 0.67 2.28
CA GLN A 27 19.52 -0.25 3.41
C GLN A 27 18.23 -0.29 4.28
N GLU A 28 17.61 0.85 4.52
CA GLU A 28 16.33 0.91 5.24
C GLU A 28 15.21 0.25 4.45
N ARG A 29 15.16 0.44 3.12
CA ARG A 29 14.18 -0.25 2.27
C ARG A 29 14.34 -1.76 2.31
N GLU A 30 15.56 -2.29 2.33
CA GLU A 30 15.81 -3.73 2.45
C GLU A 30 15.31 -4.27 3.80
N ALA A 31 15.56 -3.56 4.90
CA ALA A 31 15.04 -3.93 6.21
C ALA A 31 13.51 -3.90 6.25
N LEU A 32 12.88 -2.85 5.69
CA LEU A 32 11.43 -2.74 5.58
C LEU A 32 10.83 -3.85 4.70
N PHE A 33 11.51 -4.23 3.62
CA PHE A 33 11.06 -5.30 2.75
C PHE A 33 11.11 -6.66 3.47
N SER A 34 12.12 -6.90 4.27
CA SER A 34 12.22 -8.11 5.11
C SER A 34 11.11 -8.20 6.17
N GLU A 35 10.61 -7.05 6.66
CA GLU A 35 9.41 -6.99 7.50
C GLU A 35 8.14 -7.26 6.67
N LEU A 36 8.08 -6.70 5.46
CA LEU A 36 6.95 -6.86 4.54
C LEU A 36 6.73 -8.31 4.11
N GLU A 37 7.81 -9.07 3.90
CA GLU A 37 7.74 -10.52 3.60
C GLU A 37 7.03 -11.32 4.70
N LYS A 38 7.01 -10.81 5.92
CA LYS A 38 6.38 -11.43 7.10
C LYS A 38 5.02 -10.81 7.44
N ALA A 39 4.64 -9.76 6.73
CA ALA A 39 3.38 -9.05 6.97
C ALA A 39 2.16 -9.93 6.68
N GLU A 40 1.07 -9.68 7.38
CA GLU A 40 -0.20 -10.36 7.08
C GLU A 40 -0.72 -9.92 5.71
N ALA A 41 -0.88 -10.87 4.79
CA ALA A 41 -1.27 -10.60 3.43
C ALA A 41 -2.25 -11.65 2.88
N ILE A 42 -2.97 -11.29 1.84
CA ILE A 42 -3.75 -12.19 1.00
C ILE A 42 -2.93 -12.46 -0.27
N VAL A 43 -2.73 -13.73 -0.60
CA VAL A 43 -1.94 -14.12 -1.78
C VAL A 43 -2.88 -14.49 -2.92
N GLU A 44 -2.69 -13.86 -4.08
CA GLU A 44 -3.35 -14.20 -5.35
C GLU A 44 -2.31 -14.48 -6.44
N GLY A 45 -2.78 -15.07 -7.54
CA GLY A 45 -1.98 -15.29 -8.75
C GLY A 45 -1.25 -16.63 -8.80
N ALA A 46 -0.12 -16.66 -9.48
CA ALA A 46 0.57 -17.89 -9.86
C ALA A 46 1.11 -18.67 -8.65
N ARG A 47 0.84 -20.00 -8.62
CA ARG A 47 1.45 -20.90 -7.61
C ARG A 47 2.96 -21.01 -7.81
N GLU A 48 3.39 -21.16 -9.07
CA GLU A 48 4.80 -21.11 -9.46
C GLU A 48 5.08 -19.71 -10.00
N ALA A 49 5.42 -18.79 -9.08
CA ALA A 49 5.60 -17.40 -9.44
C ALA A 49 6.92 -17.17 -10.18
N ARG A 50 6.83 -16.45 -11.31
CA ARG A 50 7.99 -15.91 -12.02
C ARG A 50 8.38 -14.54 -11.48
N SER A 51 7.44 -13.86 -10.81
CA SER A 51 7.60 -12.57 -10.19
C SER A 51 6.67 -12.45 -8.99
N THR A 52 7.08 -11.66 -7.98
CA THR A 52 6.30 -11.40 -6.78
C THR A 52 6.20 -9.90 -6.54
N LEU A 53 4.99 -9.43 -6.25
CA LEU A 53 4.68 -8.03 -5.96
C LEU A 53 3.92 -7.94 -4.65
N TYR A 54 4.28 -6.99 -3.80
CA TYR A 54 3.54 -6.63 -2.60
C TYR A 54 2.76 -5.35 -2.84
N VAL A 55 1.48 -5.33 -2.49
CA VAL A 55 0.59 -4.18 -2.69
C VAL A 55 -0.13 -3.86 -1.40
N PHE A 56 0.22 -2.74 -0.78
CA PHE A 56 -0.58 -2.17 0.31
C PHE A 56 -1.89 -1.62 -0.26
N PHE A 57 -3.00 -2.05 0.29
CA PHE A 57 -4.32 -1.65 -0.19
C PHE A 57 -5.30 -1.38 0.95
N ASP A 58 -6.16 -0.40 0.78
CA ASP A 58 -7.35 -0.22 1.61
C ASP A 58 -8.57 -0.74 0.84
N ALA A 59 -9.45 -1.47 1.51
CA ALA A 59 -10.61 -2.10 0.87
C ALA A 59 -11.57 -1.08 0.23
N ASN A 60 -11.56 0.17 0.71
CA ASN A 60 -12.37 1.27 0.19
C ASN A 60 -11.67 2.10 -0.91
N CYS A 61 -10.43 1.77 -1.24
CA CYS A 61 -9.64 2.58 -2.16
C CYS A 61 -9.97 2.30 -3.63
N LEU A 62 -10.46 3.29 -4.35
CA LEU A 62 -10.72 3.20 -5.79
C LEU A 62 -9.47 2.81 -6.59
N TYR A 63 -8.34 3.49 -6.32
CA TYR A 63 -7.10 3.19 -7.05
C TYR A 63 -6.53 1.80 -6.72
N CYS A 64 -6.84 1.25 -5.52
CA CYS A 64 -6.52 -0.13 -5.20
C CYS A 64 -7.38 -1.11 -6.01
N ASN A 65 -8.65 -0.81 -6.21
CA ASN A 65 -9.52 -1.59 -7.08
C ASN A 65 -9.01 -1.59 -8.53
N LEU A 66 -8.65 -0.43 -9.06
CA LEU A 66 -8.06 -0.31 -10.40
C LEU A 66 -6.73 -1.06 -10.51
N THR A 67 -5.88 -0.99 -9.48
CA THR A 67 -4.63 -1.77 -9.42
C THR A 67 -4.92 -3.27 -9.44
N TRP A 68 -5.88 -3.74 -8.65
CA TRP A 68 -6.28 -5.14 -8.63
C TRP A 68 -6.71 -5.61 -10.02
N ARG A 69 -7.56 -4.84 -10.72
CA ARG A 69 -8.02 -5.16 -12.07
C ARG A 69 -6.86 -5.24 -13.08
N ALA A 70 -5.93 -4.29 -13.01
CA ALA A 70 -4.76 -4.28 -13.91
C ALA A 70 -3.85 -5.49 -13.68
N LEU A 71 -3.58 -5.86 -12.43
CA LEU A 71 -2.68 -6.96 -12.07
C LEU A 71 -3.26 -8.34 -12.39
N GLN A 72 -4.58 -8.51 -12.49
CA GLN A 72 -5.21 -9.77 -12.92
C GLN A 72 -4.69 -10.26 -14.28
N HIS A 73 -4.28 -9.36 -15.17
CA HIS A 73 -3.69 -9.72 -16.45
C HIS A 73 -2.29 -10.32 -16.30
N TYR A 74 -1.51 -9.81 -15.34
CA TYR A 74 -0.15 -10.28 -15.05
C TYR A 74 -0.13 -11.57 -14.22
N GLU A 75 -1.12 -11.80 -13.38
CA GLU A 75 -1.28 -13.05 -12.64
C GLU A 75 -1.40 -14.28 -13.56
N LYS A 76 -2.05 -14.11 -14.71
CA LYS A 76 -2.19 -15.15 -15.74
C LYS A 76 -0.87 -15.55 -16.40
N VAL A 77 0.15 -14.70 -16.33
CA VAL A 77 1.46 -14.92 -16.97
C VAL A 77 2.61 -15.09 -15.98
N GLY A 78 2.27 -15.33 -14.70
CA GLY A 78 3.25 -15.74 -13.69
C GLY A 78 3.50 -14.74 -12.56
N LEU A 79 2.68 -13.69 -12.41
CA LEU A 79 2.73 -12.81 -11.24
C LEU A 79 2.07 -13.47 -10.04
N ARG A 80 2.72 -13.37 -8.87
CA ARG A 80 2.11 -13.57 -7.55
C ARG A 80 2.00 -12.23 -6.86
N VAL A 81 0.83 -11.91 -6.33
CA VAL A 81 0.58 -10.68 -5.59
C VAL A 81 0.29 -10.99 -4.13
N HIS A 82 1.02 -10.34 -3.23
CA HIS A 82 0.74 -10.29 -1.82
C HIS A 82 -0.02 -8.99 -1.53
N TRP A 83 -1.32 -9.09 -1.35
CA TRP A 83 -2.18 -7.98 -1.00
C TRP A 83 -2.12 -7.74 0.51
N VAL A 84 -1.50 -6.64 0.92
CA VAL A 84 -1.25 -6.26 2.31
C VAL A 84 -2.32 -5.27 2.75
N PRO A 85 -3.35 -5.70 3.51
CA PRO A 85 -4.44 -4.82 3.89
C PRO A 85 -3.98 -3.79 4.92
N VAL A 86 -4.33 -2.54 4.66
CA VAL A 86 -4.17 -1.40 5.56
C VAL A 86 -5.52 -0.72 5.78
N ALA A 87 -5.61 0.18 6.74
CA ALA A 87 -6.87 0.84 7.04
C ALA A 87 -6.64 2.30 7.45
N TYR A 88 -7.07 3.23 6.60
CA TYR A 88 -6.96 4.66 6.91
C TYR A 88 -7.94 5.53 6.11
N GLN A 89 -8.57 5.01 5.05
CA GLN A 89 -9.41 5.84 4.16
C GLN A 89 -10.77 6.20 4.78
N LYS A 90 -11.38 5.22 5.46
CA LYS A 90 -12.71 5.37 6.06
C LYS A 90 -12.75 4.75 7.46
N PRO A 91 -13.69 5.14 8.32
CA PRO A 91 -13.86 4.54 9.64
C PRO A 91 -14.07 3.03 9.62
N ASP A 92 -14.70 2.49 8.56
CA ASP A 92 -14.98 1.07 8.39
C ASP A 92 -13.87 0.29 7.68
N SER A 93 -12.77 0.94 7.27
CA SER A 93 -11.65 0.28 6.57
C SER A 93 -11.05 -0.87 7.38
N VAL A 94 -10.91 -0.71 8.71
CA VAL A 94 -10.45 -1.80 9.61
C VAL A 94 -11.41 -2.99 9.55
N GLY A 95 -12.72 -2.75 9.64
CA GLY A 95 -13.74 -3.80 9.60
C GLY A 95 -13.75 -4.55 8.26
N ARG A 96 -13.55 -3.85 7.13
CA ARG A 96 -13.48 -4.49 5.80
C ARG A 96 -12.18 -5.27 5.61
N ALA A 97 -11.04 -4.73 6.03
CA ALA A 97 -9.77 -5.45 6.03
C ALA A 97 -9.85 -6.74 6.86
N ALA A 98 -10.46 -6.64 8.05
CA ALA A 98 -10.70 -7.79 8.91
C ALA A 98 -11.65 -8.80 8.28
N ALA A 99 -12.73 -8.36 7.62
CA ALA A 99 -13.66 -9.26 6.92
C ALA A 99 -12.95 -10.10 5.85
N ILE A 100 -11.96 -9.52 5.15
CA ILE A 100 -11.14 -10.25 4.18
C ILE A 100 -10.19 -11.21 4.90
N LEU A 101 -9.47 -10.75 5.93
CA LEU A 101 -8.46 -11.55 6.63
C LEU A 101 -9.05 -12.70 7.45
N GLU A 102 -10.25 -12.53 8.00
CA GLU A 102 -10.93 -13.55 8.81
C GLU A 102 -11.79 -14.51 7.96
N ALA A 103 -11.94 -14.23 6.67
CA ALA A 103 -12.65 -15.10 5.77
C ALA A 103 -11.95 -16.46 5.65
N ARG A 104 -12.76 -17.55 5.58
CA ARG A 104 -12.24 -18.91 5.32
C ARG A 104 -11.42 -18.98 4.01
N TYR A 105 -11.87 -18.24 2.98
CA TYR A 105 -11.23 -18.17 1.67
C TYR A 105 -10.87 -16.71 1.36
N ARG A 106 -9.73 -16.27 1.88
CA ARG A 106 -9.29 -14.85 1.85
C ARG A 106 -9.20 -14.27 0.44
N ALA A 107 -8.63 -15.02 -0.52
CA ALA A 107 -8.54 -14.58 -1.91
C ALA A 107 -9.93 -14.39 -2.54
N ALA A 108 -10.89 -15.28 -2.24
CA ALA A 108 -12.26 -15.12 -2.72
C ALA A 108 -12.95 -13.89 -2.09
N ALA A 109 -12.67 -13.59 -0.82
CA ALA A 109 -13.20 -12.41 -0.14
C ALA A 109 -12.61 -11.12 -0.72
N LEU A 110 -11.30 -11.10 -1.00
CA LEU A 110 -10.64 -9.98 -1.68
C LEU A 110 -11.22 -9.76 -3.08
N LYS A 111 -11.35 -10.83 -3.86
CA LYS A 111 -11.97 -10.78 -5.19
C LYS A 111 -13.41 -10.26 -5.12
N TYR A 112 -14.19 -10.72 -4.15
CA TYR A 112 -15.57 -10.23 -3.94
C TYR A 112 -15.56 -8.73 -3.65
N ASN A 113 -14.68 -8.28 -2.74
CA ASN A 113 -14.51 -6.85 -2.44
C ASN A 113 -14.21 -6.03 -3.70
N ALA A 114 -13.32 -6.52 -4.56
CA ALA A 114 -12.90 -5.81 -5.77
C ALA A 114 -13.99 -5.83 -6.86
N VAL A 115 -14.62 -6.99 -7.12
CA VAL A 115 -15.64 -7.14 -8.18
C VAL A 115 -16.93 -6.40 -7.84
N LYS A 116 -17.26 -6.29 -6.53
CA LYS A 116 -18.46 -5.60 -6.05
C LYS A 116 -18.18 -4.19 -5.55
N TYR A 117 -17.04 -3.62 -5.95
CA TYR A 117 -16.68 -2.25 -5.59
C TYR A 117 -17.72 -1.24 -6.09
N ASP A 118 -18.19 -0.37 -5.20
CA ASP A 118 -19.10 0.73 -5.52
C ASP A 118 -18.29 2.02 -5.73
N ALA A 119 -18.04 2.37 -6.98
CA ALA A 119 -17.25 3.55 -7.34
C ALA A 119 -17.93 4.86 -6.95
N ALA A 120 -19.26 4.91 -6.90
CA ALA A 120 -19.99 6.12 -6.52
C ALA A 120 -19.86 6.42 -5.03
N LYS A 121 -19.74 5.38 -4.21
CA LYS A 121 -19.58 5.50 -2.75
C LYS A 121 -18.13 5.43 -2.31
N TYR A 122 -17.19 5.05 -3.19
CA TYR A 122 -15.82 4.71 -2.84
C TYR A 122 -15.79 3.63 -1.76
N GLU A 123 -16.46 2.51 -2.02
CA GLU A 123 -16.61 1.41 -1.06
C GLU A 123 -16.34 0.05 -1.67
N GLY A 124 -15.55 -0.74 -0.95
CA GLY A 124 -15.39 -2.16 -1.28
C GLY A 124 -16.69 -2.95 -1.13
N GLY A 125 -16.85 -4.00 -1.93
CA GLY A 125 -18.08 -4.79 -1.92
C GLY A 125 -18.30 -5.63 -0.66
N ILE A 126 -17.22 -5.94 0.09
CA ILE A 126 -17.33 -6.73 1.32
C ILE A 126 -17.88 -5.87 2.45
N GLN A 127 -18.82 -6.43 3.23
CA GLN A 127 -19.33 -5.73 4.41
C GLN A 127 -18.28 -5.74 5.53
N PRO A 128 -18.11 -4.62 6.27
CA PRO A 128 -17.18 -4.59 7.38
C PRO A 128 -17.65 -5.48 8.53
N LEU A 129 -16.72 -6.14 9.22
CA LEU A 129 -17.03 -6.78 10.49
C LEU A 129 -17.25 -5.69 11.55
N GLU A 130 -18.34 -5.80 12.30
CA GLU A 130 -18.62 -4.92 13.44
C GLU A 130 -17.68 -5.20 14.62
N LYS A 131 -17.30 -6.45 14.78
CA LYS A 131 -16.44 -6.93 15.89
C LYS A 131 -15.30 -7.79 15.35
N PRO A 132 -14.28 -7.20 14.73
CA PRO A 132 -13.09 -7.93 14.32
C PRO A 132 -12.34 -8.49 15.53
N LYS A 133 -11.58 -9.57 15.33
CA LYS A 133 -10.66 -10.07 16.35
C LYS A 133 -9.57 -9.04 16.64
N ALA A 134 -9.21 -8.88 17.91
CA ALA A 134 -8.16 -7.95 18.33
C ALA A 134 -6.82 -8.20 17.60
N GLU A 135 -6.42 -9.47 17.46
CA GLU A 135 -5.24 -9.87 16.69
C GLU A 135 -5.29 -9.41 15.23
N THR A 136 -6.46 -9.48 14.59
CA THR A 136 -6.62 -9.02 13.20
C THR A 136 -6.48 -7.51 13.08
N ILE A 137 -7.05 -6.76 14.04
CA ILE A 137 -6.90 -5.31 14.11
C ILE A 137 -5.42 -4.92 14.25
N GLU A 138 -4.68 -5.59 15.14
CA GLU A 138 -3.24 -5.35 15.35
C GLU A 138 -2.43 -5.59 14.07
N LYS A 139 -2.71 -6.67 13.34
CA LYS A 139 -2.07 -6.98 12.06
C LYS A 139 -2.33 -5.88 11.01
N VAL A 140 -3.57 -5.44 10.85
CA VAL A 140 -3.93 -4.36 9.92
C VAL A 140 -3.24 -3.05 10.30
N GLN A 141 -3.19 -2.73 11.60
CA GLN A 141 -2.48 -1.54 12.09
C GLN A 141 -0.97 -1.64 11.88
N ALA A 142 -0.38 -2.81 12.10
CA ALA A 142 1.04 -3.05 11.81
C ALA A 142 1.36 -2.85 10.32
N ASN A 143 0.54 -3.38 9.44
CA ASN A 143 0.64 -3.17 8.00
C ASN A 143 0.54 -1.68 7.63
N THR A 144 -0.38 -0.95 8.25
CA THR A 144 -0.55 0.50 8.02
C THR A 144 0.70 1.27 8.43
N ARG A 145 1.27 0.97 9.60
CA ARG A 145 2.53 1.57 10.05
C ARG A 145 3.70 1.21 9.12
N LEU A 146 3.77 -0.03 8.66
CA LEU A 146 4.81 -0.47 7.73
C LEU A 146 4.75 0.30 6.41
N MET A 147 3.54 0.46 5.82
CA MET A 147 3.32 1.28 4.63
C MET A 147 3.83 2.72 4.82
N GLN A 148 3.52 3.33 5.97
CA GLN A 148 3.96 4.69 6.29
C GLN A 148 5.49 4.80 6.40
N ARG A 149 6.15 3.78 6.97
CA ARG A 149 7.62 3.71 7.07
C ARG A 149 8.29 3.58 5.70
N PHE A 150 7.64 2.98 4.70
CA PHE A 150 8.09 3.03 3.31
C PHE A 150 7.98 4.42 2.69
N GLY A 151 7.35 5.39 3.38
CA GLY A 151 7.12 6.74 2.89
C GLY A 151 5.89 6.88 2.00
N ALA A 152 4.97 5.91 2.03
CA ALA A 152 3.72 6.01 1.26
C ALA A 152 2.76 7.01 1.90
N PRO A 153 2.29 8.02 1.15
CA PRO A 153 1.26 8.94 1.64
C PRO A 153 -0.15 8.33 1.61
N GLY A 154 -0.30 7.16 0.96
CA GLY A 154 -1.58 6.52 0.77
C GLY A 154 -1.51 5.24 -0.05
N THR A 155 -2.69 4.71 -0.41
CA THR A 155 -2.83 3.49 -1.20
C THR A 155 -3.33 3.76 -2.62
N PRO A 156 -3.00 2.86 -3.56
CA PRO A 156 -2.12 1.70 -3.40
C PRO A 156 -0.67 2.12 -3.20
N ALA A 157 0.14 1.24 -2.59
CA ALA A 157 1.58 1.38 -2.62
C ALA A 157 2.20 0.01 -2.92
N LEU A 158 3.17 -0.02 -3.82
CA LEU A 158 3.74 -1.23 -4.38
C LEU A 158 5.19 -1.36 -3.93
N ALA A 159 5.60 -2.58 -3.57
CA ALA A 159 6.98 -2.91 -3.26
C ALA A 159 7.37 -4.24 -3.92
N TRP A 160 8.57 -4.30 -4.50
CA TRP A 160 9.08 -5.51 -5.18
C TRP A 160 10.60 -5.54 -5.15
N LYS A 161 11.16 -6.71 -5.40
CA LYS A 161 12.57 -6.87 -5.75
C LYS A 161 12.71 -7.07 -7.25
N ASP A 162 13.66 -6.39 -7.86
CA ASP A 162 14.03 -6.64 -9.24
C ASP A 162 14.88 -7.92 -9.38
N LYS A 163 15.35 -8.19 -10.59
CA LYS A 163 16.19 -9.37 -10.89
C LYS A 163 17.55 -9.33 -10.23
N GLU A 164 18.04 -8.14 -9.92
CA GLU A 164 19.28 -7.86 -9.20
C GLU A 164 19.11 -7.94 -7.68
N GLY A 165 17.86 -8.17 -7.20
CA GLY A 165 17.51 -8.24 -5.79
C GLY A 165 17.35 -6.88 -5.11
N GLN A 166 17.34 -5.77 -5.86
CA GLN A 166 17.16 -4.44 -5.29
C GLN A 166 15.68 -4.19 -4.95
N VAL A 167 15.46 -3.61 -3.78
CA VAL A 167 14.11 -3.23 -3.32
C VAL A 167 13.65 -1.93 -3.96
N HIS A 168 12.55 -2.00 -4.66
CA HIS A 168 11.86 -0.87 -5.24
C HIS A 168 10.54 -0.61 -4.52
N PHE A 169 10.12 0.65 -4.55
CA PHE A 169 8.87 1.10 -3.97
C PHE A 169 8.22 2.18 -4.85
N LYS A 170 6.90 2.09 -5.01
CA LYS A 170 6.12 3.07 -5.75
C LYS A 170 4.79 3.34 -5.05
N ALA A 171 4.54 4.59 -4.69
CA ALA A 171 3.24 5.02 -4.18
C ALA A 171 2.30 5.38 -5.35
N GLY A 172 1.01 5.08 -5.17
CA GLY A 172 -0.04 5.35 -6.14
C GLY A 172 -0.20 4.26 -7.20
N LEU A 173 -1.27 4.39 -8.00
CA LEU A 173 -1.53 3.51 -9.13
C LEU A 173 -0.44 3.74 -10.21
N PRO A 174 0.31 2.70 -10.62
CA PRO A 174 1.27 2.82 -11.72
C PRO A 174 0.54 3.06 -13.06
N ARG A 175 1.22 3.70 -14.00
CA ARG A 175 0.75 3.68 -15.39
C ARG A 175 0.78 2.25 -15.92
N LEU A 176 -0.12 1.90 -16.83
CA LEU A 176 -0.14 0.55 -17.40
C LEU A 176 1.17 0.19 -18.10
N SER A 177 1.81 1.19 -18.74
CA SER A 177 3.12 1.03 -19.41
C SER A 177 4.27 0.74 -18.42
N GLU A 178 4.14 1.06 -17.14
CA GLU A 178 5.16 0.77 -16.11
C GLU A 178 5.06 -0.67 -15.56
N LEU A 179 3.88 -1.32 -15.71
CA LEU A 179 3.61 -2.61 -15.08
C LEU A 179 4.56 -3.72 -15.57
N ALA A 180 4.95 -3.71 -16.84
CA ALA A 180 5.92 -4.67 -17.36
C ALA A 180 7.28 -4.54 -16.66
N GLY A 181 7.76 -3.31 -16.45
CA GLY A 181 8.99 -3.03 -15.69
C GLY A 181 8.88 -3.39 -14.21
N ILE A 182 7.76 -3.05 -13.56
CA ILE A 182 7.51 -3.36 -12.15
C ILE A 182 7.44 -4.87 -11.91
N THR A 183 6.75 -5.59 -12.79
CA THR A 183 6.55 -7.03 -12.62
C THR A 183 7.67 -7.87 -13.21
N GLY A 184 8.52 -7.30 -14.07
CA GLY A 184 9.53 -8.05 -14.82
C GLY A 184 8.92 -9.08 -15.79
N LEU A 185 7.62 -8.98 -16.10
CA LEU A 185 6.88 -9.87 -17.00
C LEU A 185 6.56 -9.14 -18.31
N PRO A 186 6.27 -9.89 -19.39
CA PRO A 186 5.88 -9.28 -20.66
C PRO A 186 4.67 -8.34 -20.52
N GLU A 187 4.69 -7.24 -21.27
CA GLU A 187 3.57 -6.28 -21.27
C GLU A 187 2.26 -6.99 -21.64
N GLN A 188 1.20 -6.65 -20.91
CA GLN A 188 -0.13 -7.22 -21.10
C GLN A 188 -1.05 -6.19 -21.74
N LYS A 189 -1.81 -6.64 -22.75
CA LYS A 189 -2.89 -5.83 -23.30
C LYS A 189 -4.03 -5.77 -22.30
N ILE A 190 -4.37 -4.57 -21.85
CA ILE A 190 -5.44 -4.32 -20.89
C ILE A 190 -6.52 -3.48 -21.57
N ASP A 191 -7.61 -4.15 -21.95
CA ASP A 191 -8.77 -3.51 -22.59
C ASP A 191 -9.85 -3.21 -21.53
N ASP A 192 -9.53 -2.27 -20.64
CA ASP A 192 -10.43 -1.79 -19.61
C ASP A 192 -10.59 -0.27 -19.76
N PRO A 193 -11.82 0.22 -20.04
CA PRO A 193 -12.05 1.65 -20.29
C PRO A 193 -11.69 2.55 -19.10
N GLU A 194 -11.88 2.08 -17.86
CA GLU A 194 -11.52 2.86 -16.67
C GLU A 194 -10.02 2.92 -16.44
N LEU A 195 -9.28 1.91 -16.92
CA LEU A 195 -7.82 1.88 -16.88
C LEU A 195 -7.17 2.61 -18.06
N ALA A 196 -7.90 2.88 -19.15
CA ALA A 196 -7.35 3.52 -20.33
C ALA A 196 -6.69 4.88 -20.06
N ARG A 197 -7.18 5.63 -19.09
CA ARG A 197 -6.63 6.93 -18.65
C ARG A 197 -5.28 6.83 -17.93
N PHE A 198 -4.83 5.62 -17.60
CA PHE A 198 -3.55 5.36 -16.91
C PHE A 198 -2.52 4.69 -17.85
N ARG A 199 -2.69 4.79 -19.16
CA ARG A 199 -1.72 4.33 -20.17
C ARG A 199 -0.49 5.22 -20.25
#